data_805e390a755de6fc3f354cff56b59b48
#
_entry.id   805e390a755de6fc3f354cff56b59b48
#
_cell.length_a   1.000
_cell.length_b   1.000
_cell.length_c   1.000
_cell.angle_alpha   90.00
_cell.angle_beta   90.00
_cell.angle_gamma   90.00
#
_symmetry.space_group_name_H-M   'P 1'
#
loop_
_entity.id
_entity.type
_entity.pdbx_description
1 polymer ?
#
loop_
_entity_poly.entity_id
_entity_poly.type
_entity_poly.pdbx_seq_one_letter_code
_entity_poly.pdbx_strand_id
1 'polypeptide(L)'
;LNKMTSNAKEAVEDSDVIFLTLPAQHHKTVFNFLSDYLSQGQTVVATTGYWAGFRLIDLIKEKGLDKKITFIEANIFPYLSGKIGPAKAHIFNYKRFMPVSAFPSENNEEKCKIVREIYPEYKVFKHVLETNLYPGNPSVHAQIALPAAEFIFEKAREFKFYSEVTHTASKLADAFDEERIKVASYFDCDTTDHLTSAERMYEY
;
A
#
# COMPACT_ATOMS: atom_id res chain seq x y z
N LEU A 1 10.01 16.28 14.78
CA LEU A 1 11.01 15.48 14.09
C LEU A 1 12.30 15.47 14.91
N ASN A 2 12.68 14.31 15.43
CA ASN A 2 13.85 14.23 16.31
C ASN A 2 15.16 14.12 15.52
N LYS A 3 15.15 13.41 14.40
CA LYS A 3 16.33 13.18 13.57
C LYS A 3 15.94 12.99 12.09
N MET A 4 16.80 13.47 11.21
CA MET A 4 16.80 13.10 9.76
C MET A 4 18.16 12.50 9.43
N THR A 5 18.18 11.34 8.78
CA THR A 5 19.41 10.64 8.41
C THR A 5 19.23 9.90 7.08
N SER A 6 20.30 9.77 6.33
CA SER A 6 20.40 8.87 5.17
C SER A 6 21.04 7.52 5.53
N ASN A 7 21.45 7.34 6.79
CA ASN A 7 22.02 6.09 7.28
C ASN A 7 20.90 5.14 7.69
N ALA A 8 20.76 4.01 6.99
CA ALA A 8 19.71 3.04 7.26
C ALA A 8 19.76 2.44 8.66
N LYS A 9 20.96 2.18 9.19
CA LYS A 9 21.12 1.68 10.55
C LYS A 9 20.57 2.67 11.57
N GLU A 10 21.01 3.91 11.53
CA GLU A 10 20.54 4.97 12.43
C GLU A 10 19.04 5.25 12.32
N ALA A 11 18.44 4.96 11.16
CA ALA A 11 17.00 5.15 10.94
C ALA A 11 16.15 4.10 11.65
N VAL A 12 16.69 2.88 11.88
CA VAL A 12 15.87 1.73 12.31
C VAL A 12 16.29 1.10 13.64
N GLU A 13 17.56 1.26 14.10
CA GLU A 13 18.11 0.49 15.23
C GLU A 13 17.35 0.66 16.55
N ASP A 14 16.81 1.85 16.82
CA ASP A 14 16.07 2.19 18.05
C ASP A 14 14.56 2.38 17.79
N SER A 15 14.04 1.89 16.67
CA SER A 15 12.64 2.09 16.29
C SER A 15 11.83 0.83 16.59
N ASP A 16 10.70 0.96 17.27
CA ASP A 16 9.74 -0.13 17.46
C ASP A 16 8.90 -0.34 16.18
N VAL A 17 8.59 0.75 15.48
CA VAL A 17 7.75 0.76 14.27
C VAL A 17 8.41 1.55 13.15
N ILE A 18 8.49 0.96 11.97
CA ILE A 18 9.14 1.52 10.80
C ILE A 18 8.10 1.65 9.68
N PHE A 19 7.72 2.87 9.31
CA PHE A 19 6.80 3.12 8.21
C PHE A 19 7.53 3.24 6.88
N LEU A 20 7.16 2.41 5.91
CA LEU A 20 7.60 2.49 4.52
C LEU A 20 6.56 3.23 3.69
N THR A 21 6.85 4.48 3.37
CA THR A 21 5.96 5.39 2.64
C THR A 21 6.47 5.66 1.22
N LEU A 22 6.84 4.60 0.50
CA LEU A 22 7.45 4.67 -0.82
C LEU A 22 6.71 3.78 -1.82
N PRO A 23 6.80 4.08 -3.12
CA PRO A 23 6.19 3.27 -4.17
C PRO A 23 6.72 1.82 -4.18
N ALA A 24 5.84 0.86 -4.49
CA ALA A 24 6.11 -0.58 -4.41
C ALA A 24 7.33 -1.05 -5.21
N GLN A 25 7.65 -0.40 -6.34
CA GLN A 25 8.83 -0.71 -7.14
C GLN A 25 10.16 -0.52 -6.38
N HIS A 26 10.16 0.27 -5.31
CA HIS A 26 11.36 0.53 -4.50
C HIS A 26 11.48 -0.40 -3.28
N HIS A 27 10.46 -1.20 -2.97
CA HIS A 27 10.46 -2.06 -1.77
C HIS A 27 11.67 -3.00 -1.74
N LYS A 28 11.97 -3.68 -2.84
CA LYS A 28 13.12 -4.61 -2.90
C LYS A 28 14.43 -3.91 -2.55
N THR A 29 14.67 -2.73 -3.11
CA THR A 29 15.88 -1.95 -2.85
C THR A 29 15.97 -1.55 -1.39
N VAL A 30 14.89 -1.01 -0.83
CA VAL A 30 14.85 -0.57 0.57
C VAL A 30 14.97 -1.75 1.52
N PHE A 31 14.31 -2.88 1.27
CA PHE A 31 14.45 -4.08 2.08
C PHE A 31 15.87 -4.63 2.09
N ASN A 32 16.60 -4.56 0.97
CA ASN A 32 18.02 -4.93 0.95
C ASN A 32 18.87 -4.11 1.90
N PHE A 33 18.57 -2.81 2.05
CA PHE A 33 19.27 -1.95 3.00
C PHE A 33 18.83 -2.16 4.44
N LEU A 34 17.52 -2.35 4.68
CA LEU A 34 16.97 -2.42 6.02
C LEU A 34 17.18 -3.80 6.68
N SER A 35 17.09 -4.89 5.90
CA SER A 35 17.07 -6.26 6.43
C SER A 35 18.26 -6.58 7.33
N ASP A 36 19.43 -6.01 7.06
CA ASP A 36 20.65 -6.25 7.86
C ASP A 36 20.57 -5.57 9.24
N TYR A 37 19.83 -4.48 9.36
CA TYR A 37 19.74 -3.63 10.57
C TYR A 37 18.45 -3.83 11.35
N LEU A 38 17.44 -4.47 10.77
CA LEU A 38 16.21 -4.79 11.51
C LEU A 38 16.51 -5.70 12.68
N SER A 39 15.84 -5.47 13.79
CA SER A 39 15.96 -6.23 15.03
C SER A 39 14.72 -7.08 15.28
N GLN A 40 14.88 -8.16 16.05
CA GLN A 40 13.76 -9.00 16.46
C GLN A 40 12.72 -8.17 17.24
N GLY A 41 11.45 -8.37 16.91
CA GLY A 41 10.32 -7.71 17.57
C GLY A 41 9.91 -6.39 16.92
N GLN A 42 10.69 -5.86 15.98
CA GLN A 42 10.31 -4.65 15.24
C GLN A 42 9.12 -4.90 14.32
N THR A 43 8.32 -3.87 14.13
CA THR A 43 7.18 -3.85 13.20
C THR A 43 7.50 -2.98 11.99
N VAL A 44 7.40 -3.55 10.79
CA VAL A 44 7.56 -2.82 9.53
C VAL A 44 6.19 -2.66 8.89
N VAL A 45 5.79 -1.43 8.60
CA VAL A 45 4.49 -1.06 8.04
C VAL A 45 4.65 -0.52 6.63
N ALA A 46 4.13 -1.21 5.63
CA ALA A 46 4.07 -0.71 4.26
C ALA A 46 2.68 -0.13 3.97
N THR A 47 2.58 1.18 3.81
CA THR A 47 1.32 1.90 3.58
C THR A 47 0.78 1.77 2.15
N THR A 48 1.56 1.19 1.25
CA THR A 48 1.20 0.77 -0.11
C THR A 48 1.92 -0.56 -0.37
N GLY A 49 1.52 -1.58 0.36
CA GLY A 49 2.27 -2.82 0.48
C GLY A 49 2.38 -3.60 -0.84
N TYR A 50 1.25 -3.94 -1.44
CA TYR A 50 1.18 -4.74 -2.68
C TYR A 50 2.12 -5.94 -2.68
N TRP A 51 1.87 -6.88 -1.74
CA TRP A 51 2.65 -8.11 -1.54
C TRP A 51 4.08 -7.87 -1.00
N ALA A 52 4.31 -6.73 -0.33
CA ALA A 52 5.63 -6.38 0.20
C ALA A 52 6.10 -7.33 1.30
N GLY A 53 5.18 -7.84 2.12
CA GLY A 53 5.48 -8.78 3.19
C GLY A 53 6.14 -10.06 2.69
N PHE A 54 5.64 -10.64 1.60
CA PHE A 54 6.26 -11.83 0.99
C PHE A 54 7.69 -11.54 0.54
N ARG A 55 7.92 -10.39 -0.10
CA ARG A 55 9.26 -10.00 -0.58
C ARG A 55 10.25 -9.81 0.56
N LEU A 56 9.81 -9.20 1.69
CA LEU A 56 10.68 -9.00 2.85
C LEU A 56 11.03 -10.34 3.51
N ILE A 57 10.04 -11.21 3.71
CA ILE A 57 10.27 -12.52 4.33
C ILE A 57 11.17 -13.38 3.48
N ASP A 58 10.98 -13.41 2.17
CA ASP A 58 11.84 -14.14 1.25
C ASP A 58 13.28 -13.63 1.33
N LEU A 59 13.48 -12.32 1.34
CA LEU A 59 14.80 -11.72 1.46
C LEU A 59 15.47 -12.05 2.80
N ILE A 60 14.74 -12.06 3.91
CA ILE A 60 15.25 -12.45 5.23
C ILE A 60 15.72 -13.90 5.19
N LYS A 61 14.93 -14.80 4.57
CA LYS A 61 15.30 -16.22 4.37
C LYS A 61 16.53 -16.37 3.45
N GLU A 62 16.54 -15.68 2.31
CA GLU A 62 17.67 -15.71 1.35
C GLU A 62 18.98 -15.29 2.00
N LYS A 63 18.94 -14.29 2.88
CA LYS A 63 20.11 -13.82 3.64
C LYS A 63 20.45 -14.68 4.85
N GLY A 64 19.66 -15.70 5.17
CA GLY A 64 19.85 -16.54 6.35
C GLY A 64 19.70 -15.81 7.68
N LEU A 65 18.87 -14.76 7.71
CA LEU A 65 18.64 -13.95 8.90
C LEU A 65 17.53 -14.58 9.76
N ASP A 66 17.83 -14.92 11.00
CA ASP A 66 16.84 -15.40 11.99
C ASP A 66 16.23 -14.19 12.73
N LYS A 67 15.31 -13.51 12.07
CA LYS A 67 14.65 -12.31 12.62
C LYS A 67 13.13 -12.50 12.63
N LYS A 68 12.55 -12.46 13.82
CA LYS A 68 11.08 -12.43 13.99
C LYS A 68 10.59 -10.99 13.91
N ILE A 69 10.18 -10.58 12.71
CA ILE A 69 9.68 -9.23 12.41
C ILE A 69 8.19 -9.34 12.12
N THR A 70 7.40 -8.43 12.68
CA THR A 70 6.01 -8.24 12.27
C THR A 70 5.98 -7.34 11.05
N PHE A 71 5.37 -7.82 9.96
CA PHE A 71 5.15 -7.02 8.79
C PHE A 71 3.66 -6.66 8.69
N ILE A 72 3.35 -5.39 8.47
CA ILE A 72 1.98 -4.90 8.31
C ILE A 72 1.85 -4.28 6.93
N GLU A 73 0.83 -4.70 6.20
CA GLU A 73 0.51 -4.19 4.88
C GLU A 73 -0.84 -3.46 4.89
N ALA A 74 -0.84 -2.24 4.34
CA ALA A 74 -2.04 -1.58 3.88
C ALA A 74 -2.00 -1.44 2.36
N ASN A 75 -3.14 -1.55 1.68
CA ASN A 75 -3.18 -1.45 0.23
C ASN A 75 -3.22 -0.01 -0.28
N ILE A 76 -3.49 0.96 0.58
CA ILE A 76 -3.59 2.38 0.24
C ILE A 76 -2.99 3.27 1.32
N PHE A 77 -2.55 4.45 0.90
CA PHE A 77 -2.03 5.49 1.76
C PHE A 77 -3.19 6.28 2.44
N PRO A 78 -3.05 6.73 3.70
CA PRO A 78 -4.12 7.42 4.43
C PRO A 78 -4.58 8.73 3.80
N TYR A 79 -3.72 9.36 3.03
CA TYR A 79 -3.97 10.67 2.46
C TYR A 79 -4.10 10.63 0.95
N LEU A 80 -5.03 11.42 0.41
CA LEU A 80 -4.94 11.91 -0.95
C LEU A 80 -4.10 13.18 -0.92
N SER A 81 -2.87 13.12 -1.39
CA SER A 81 -1.92 14.23 -1.26
C SER A 81 -1.04 14.39 -2.49
N GLY A 82 -0.51 15.60 -2.69
CA GLY A 82 0.42 15.93 -3.74
C GLY A 82 1.58 16.79 -3.23
N LYS A 83 2.76 16.61 -3.82
CA LYS A 83 3.92 17.45 -3.54
C LYS A 83 3.74 18.80 -4.25
N ILE A 84 3.81 19.90 -3.50
CA ILE A 84 3.71 21.26 -4.02
C ILE A 84 5.01 22.07 -3.92
N GLY A 85 6.07 21.46 -3.39
CA GLY A 85 7.38 22.09 -3.29
C GLY A 85 8.36 21.27 -2.45
N PRO A 86 9.61 21.73 -2.29
CA PRO A 86 10.56 21.08 -1.40
C PRO A 86 10.01 21.04 0.02
N ALA A 87 9.95 19.85 0.63
CA ALA A 87 9.40 19.61 1.97
C ALA A 87 7.96 20.15 2.21
N LYS A 88 7.18 20.32 1.12
CA LYS A 88 5.79 20.75 1.17
C LYS A 88 4.91 19.75 0.45
N ALA A 89 3.88 19.25 1.16
CA ALA A 89 2.79 18.46 0.60
C ALA A 89 1.45 19.15 0.88
N HIS A 90 0.52 19.06 -0.06
CA HIS A 90 -0.87 19.42 0.13
C HIS A 90 -1.68 18.15 0.35
N ILE A 91 -2.46 18.10 1.41
CA ILE A 91 -3.41 17.01 1.67
C ILE A 91 -4.77 17.50 1.15
N PHE A 92 -5.26 16.84 0.09
CA PHE A 92 -6.55 17.15 -0.53
C PHE A 92 -7.71 16.53 0.23
N ASN A 93 -7.49 15.29 0.73
CA ASN A 93 -8.51 14.56 1.48
C ASN A 93 -7.87 13.47 2.37
N TYR A 94 -8.63 13.01 3.37
CA TYR A 94 -8.30 11.90 4.25
C TYR A 94 -9.19 10.71 3.90
N LYS A 95 -8.61 9.51 3.85
CA LYS A 95 -9.40 8.31 3.65
C LYS A 95 -10.01 7.84 4.97
N ARG A 96 -11.28 7.42 4.91
CA ARG A 96 -12.08 6.99 6.07
C ARG A 96 -12.10 5.47 6.26
N PHE A 97 -11.68 4.75 5.25
CA PHE A 97 -11.63 3.30 5.25
C PHE A 97 -10.39 2.82 4.52
N MET A 98 -9.55 2.04 5.19
CA MET A 98 -8.32 1.51 4.64
C MET A 98 -8.08 0.08 5.13
N PRO A 99 -8.05 -0.93 4.23
CA PRO A 99 -7.68 -2.29 4.61
C PRO A 99 -6.24 -2.38 5.09
N VAL A 100 -6.04 -3.14 6.17
CA VAL A 100 -4.73 -3.44 6.73
C VAL A 100 -4.70 -4.87 7.27
N SER A 101 -3.56 -5.52 7.19
CA SER A 101 -3.32 -6.82 7.82
C SER A 101 -1.85 -7.06 8.12
N ALA A 102 -1.58 -7.90 9.10
CA ALA A 102 -0.23 -8.34 9.40
C ALA A 102 0.14 -9.59 8.61
N PHE A 103 1.43 -9.78 8.41
CA PHE A 103 2.03 -11.00 7.87
C PHE A 103 3.20 -11.44 8.76
N PRO A 104 3.22 -12.67 9.28
CA PRO A 104 2.15 -13.67 9.25
C PRO A 104 0.89 -13.22 9.99
N SER A 105 -0.29 -13.78 9.62
CA SER A 105 -1.60 -13.29 10.07
C SER A 105 -2.05 -13.79 11.45
N GLU A 106 -1.28 -14.64 12.12
CA GLU A 106 -1.58 -15.05 13.49
C GLU A 106 -1.61 -13.83 14.42
N ASN A 107 -2.64 -13.72 15.24
CA ASN A 107 -2.88 -12.56 16.12
C ASN A 107 -2.94 -11.22 15.38
N ASN A 108 -3.52 -11.23 14.18
CA ASN A 108 -3.57 -10.10 13.24
C ASN A 108 -4.15 -8.82 13.87
N GLU A 109 -5.27 -8.92 14.62
CA GLU A 109 -5.88 -7.79 15.32
C GLU A 109 -4.91 -7.13 16.32
N GLU A 110 -4.21 -7.92 17.11
CA GLU A 110 -3.25 -7.40 18.09
C GLU A 110 -2.04 -6.76 17.42
N LYS A 111 -1.50 -7.41 16.37
CA LYS A 111 -0.38 -6.86 15.60
C LYS A 111 -0.73 -5.53 14.92
N CYS A 112 -1.95 -5.40 14.38
CA CYS A 112 -2.40 -4.20 13.71
C CYS A 112 -2.84 -3.07 14.65
N LYS A 113 -2.94 -3.33 15.96
CA LYS A 113 -3.32 -2.33 16.96
C LYS A 113 -2.46 -1.08 16.90
N ILE A 114 -1.13 -1.26 16.78
CA ILE A 114 -0.17 -0.16 16.73
C ILE A 114 -0.44 0.83 15.57
N VAL A 115 -0.83 0.34 14.40
CA VAL A 115 -1.15 1.23 13.26
C VAL A 115 -2.51 1.89 13.42
N ARG A 116 -3.47 1.23 14.09
CA ARG A 116 -4.80 1.80 14.38
C ARG A 116 -4.77 2.85 15.50
N GLU A 117 -3.81 2.82 16.37
CA GLU A 117 -3.57 3.90 17.35
C GLU A 117 -3.13 5.20 16.66
N ILE A 118 -2.44 5.08 15.52
CA ILE A 118 -1.98 6.24 14.72
C ILE A 118 -3.04 6.67 13.71
N TYR A 119 -3.69 5.69 13.07
CA TYR A 119 -4.71 5.88 12.02
C TYR A 119 -5.93 4.99 12.32
N PRO A 120 -6.91 5.46 13.09
CA PRO A 120 -8.10 4.68 13.49
C PRO A 120 -8.97 4.21 12.32
N GLU A 121 -8.82 4.83 11.14
CA GLU A 121 -9.53 4.48 9.92
C GLU A 121 -9.08 3.16 9.30
N TYR A 122 -7.97 2.58 9.75
CA TYR A 122 -7.55 1.25 9.33
C TYR A 122 -8.51 0.19 9.83
N LYS A 123 -8.95 -0.67 8.90
CA LYS A 123 -9.79 -1.85 9.16
C LYS A 123 -8.96 -3.11 8.99
N VAL A 124 -8.87 -3.90 10.06
CA VAL A 124 -8.10 -5.13 10.02
C VAL A 124 -8.86 -6.17 9.21
N PHE A 125 -8.23 -6.68 8.16
CA PHE A 125 -8.70 -7.74 7.31
C PHE A 125 -8.08 -9.08 7.76
N LYS A 126 -8.63 -10.22 7.33
CA LYS A 126 -8.22 -11.56 7.80
C LYS A 126 -6.71 -11.79 7.60
N HIS A 127 -6.18 -11.40 6.44
CA HIS A 127 -4.79 -11.61 6.04
C HIS A 127 -4.41 -10.74 4.83
N VAL A 128 -3.12 -10.74 4.46
CA VAL A 128 -2.59 -9.90 3.37
C VAL A 128 -3.20 -10.20 1.99
N LEU A 129 -3.68 -11.42 1.73
CA LEU A 129 -4.40 -11.72 0.49
C LEU A 129 -5.69 -10.89 0.39
N GLU A 130 -6.50 -10.87 1.45
CA GLU A 130 -7.72 -10.09 1.50
C GLU A 130 -7.43 -8.58 1.37
N THR A 131 -6.42 -8.07 2.11
CA THR A 131 -5.99 -6.68 2.02
C THR A 131 -5.56 -6.29 0.60
N ASN A 132 -4.79 -7.14 -0.08
CA ASN A 132 -4.28 -6.83 -1.42
C ASN A 132 -5.29 -7.11 -2.55
N LEU A 133 -6.27 -7.98 -2.31
CA LEU A 133 -7.39 -8.22 -3.23
C LEU A 133 -8.56 -7.26 -3.02
N TYR A 134 -8.52 -6.41 -2.00
CA TYR A 134 -9.47 -5.29 -1.88
C TYR A 134 -9.09 -4.17 -2.87
N PRO A 135 -10.06 -3.41 -3.45
CA PRO A 135 -9.76 -2.38 -4.43
C PRO A 135 -8.78 -1.32 -3.90
N GLY A 136 -7.83 -0.96 -4.73
CA GLY A 136 -6.83 0.05 -4.45
C GLY A 136 -6.29 0.64 -5.76
N ASN A 137 -5.13 1.25 -5.73
CA ASN A 137 -4.53 1.87 -6.92
C ASN A 137 -4.46 0.94 -8.15
N PRO A 138 -4.13 -0.37 -8.04
CA PRO A 138 -4.10 -1.26 -9.20
C PRO A 138 -5.45 -1.43 -9.90
N SER A 139 -6.57 -1.27 -9.17
CA SER A 139 -7.92 -1.40 -9.75
C SER A 139 -8.33 -0.22 -10.64
N VAL A 140 -7.58 0.88 -10.62
CA VAL A 140 -7.96 2.12 -11.33
C VAL A 140 -6.83 2.69 -12.17
N HIS A 141 -5.61 2.76 -11.64
CA HIS A 141 -4.54 3.55 -12.28
C HIS A 141 -4.09 2.99 -13.62
N ALA A 142 -3.89 1.68 -13.75
CA ALA A 142 -3.47 1.06 -15.00
C ALA A 142 -4.55 1.20 -16.08
N GLN A 143 -5.80 1.04 -15.70
CA GLN A 143 -6.96 1.11 -16.58
C GLN A 143 -7.19 2.51 -17.14
N ILE A 144 -6.82 3.56 -16.41
CA ILE A 144 -6.84 4.94 -16.90
C ILE A 144 -5.59 5.25 -17.72
N ALA A 145 -4.40 4.84 -17.24
CA ALA A 145 -3.13 5.18 -17.86
C ALA A 145 -2.94 4.51 -19.24
N LEU A 146 -3.37 3.26 -19.42
CA LEU A 146 -3.18 2.52 -20.66
C LEU A 146 -3.91 3.17 -21.84
N PRO A 147 -5.23 3.49 -21.78
CA PRO A 147 -5.90 4.19 -22.87
C PRO A 147 -5.40 5.61 -23.12
N ALA A 148 -4.78 6.23 -22.12
CA ALA A 148 -4.22 7.58 -22.20
C ALA A 148 -2.72 7.60 -22.52
N ALA A 149 -2.10 6.45 -22.80
CA ALA A 149 -0.65 6.31 -22.93
C ALA A 149 -0.04 7.29 -23.95
N GLU A 150 -0.69 7.46 -25.11
CA GLU A 150 -0.25 8.40 -26.15
C GLU A 150 -0.13 9.83 -25.60
N PHE A 151 -1.17 10.32 -24.92
CA PHE A 151 -1.17 11.67 -24.34
C PHE A 151 -0.11 11.82 -23.24
N ILE A 152 0.10 10.79 -22.45
CA ILE A 152 1.05 10.78 -21.33
C ILE A 152 2.50 10.78 -21.87
N PHE A 153 2.81 9.91 -22.83
CA PHE A 153 4.19 9.76 -23.34
C PHE A 153 4.59 10.87 -24.30
N GLU A 154 3.69 11.29 -25.18
CA GLU A 154 3.99 12.35 -26.14
C GLU A 154 3.90 13.75 -25.55
N LYS A 155 3.40 13.88 -24.30
CA LYS A 155 3.16 15.17 -23.65
C LYS A 155 2.35 16.14 -24.54
N ALA A 156 1.47 15.58 -25.34
CA ALA A 156 0.70 16.32 -26.34
C ALA A 156 -0.19 17.40 -25.70
N ARG A 157 -0.59 17.19 -24.45
CA ARG A 157 -1.32 18.15 -23.62
C ARG A 157 -1.26 17.72 -22.14
N GLU A 158 -1.68 18.63 -21.25
CA GLU A 158 -1.95 18.26 -19.86
C GLU A 158 -3.08 17.23 -19.82
N PHE A 159 -2.86 16.11 -19.11
CA PHE A 159 -3.83 15.05 -18.89
C PHE A 159 -4.26 15.03 -17.42
N LYS A 160 -5.54 15.28 -17.19
CA LYS A 160 -6.14 15.29 -15.85
C LYS A 160 -6.61 13.89 -15.48
N PHE A 161 -5.72 13.11 -14.87
CA PHE A 161 -5.83 11.68 -14.65
C PHE A 161 -7.21 11.19 -14.19
N TYR A 162 -7.80 11.80 -13.17
CA TYR A 162 -9.10 11.37 -12.63
C TYR A 162 -10.31 12.08 -13.26
N SER A 163 -10.09 13.15 -13.99
CA SER A 163 -11.20 13.93 -14.61
C SER A 163 -11.45 13.55 -16.06
N GLU A 164 -10.50 12.86 -16.68
CA GLU A 164 -10.57 12.51 -18.10
C GLU A 164 -10.63 10.99 -18.32
N VAL A 165 -11.41 10.30 -17.46
CA VAL A 165 -11.64 8.86 -17.59
C VAL A 165 -12.47 8.59 -18.84
N THR A 166 -11.93 7.83 -19.79
CA THR A 166 -12.61 7.46 -21.02
C THR A 166 -13.55 6.27 -20.80
N HIS A 167 -14.53 6.09 -21.69
CA HIS A 167 -15.39 4.91 -21.69
C HIS A 167 -14.59 3.59 -21.77
N THR A 168 -13.48 3.58 -22.53
CA THR A 168 -12.58 2.43 -22.61
C THR A 168 -11.92 2.15 -21.26
N ALA A 169 -11.45 3.19 -20.56
CA ALA A 169 -10.86 3.06 -19.22
C ALA A 169 -11.88 2.49 -18.22
N SER A 170 -13.12 2.97 -18.26
CA SER A 170 -14.21 2.45 -17.41
C SER A 170 -14.44 0.97 -17.63
N LYS A 171 -14.60 0.54 -18.89
CA LYS A 171 -14.78 -0.88 -19.23
C LYS A 171 -13.60 -1.77 -18.80
N LEU A 172 -12.36 -1.25 -18.91
CA LEU A 172 -11.19 -1.99 -18.44
C LEU A 172 -11.18 -2.11 -16.92
N ALA A 173 -11.60 -1.07 -16.20
CA ALA A 173 -11.71 -1.11 -14.74
C ALA A 173 -12.78 -2.12 -14.30
N ASP A 174 -13.94 -2.14 -14.92
CA ASP A 174 -15.03 -3.10 -14.64
C ASP A 174 -14.56 -4.54 -14.90
N ALA A 175 -13.94 -4.82 -16.05
CA ALA A 175 -13.44 -6.15 -16.39
C ALA A 175 -12.33 -6.61 -15.41
N PHE A 176 -11.43 -5.71 -15.04
CA PHE A 176 -10.40 -6.00 -14.03
C PHE A 176 -11.03 -6.35 -12.66
N ASP A 177 -12.06 -5.60 -12.26
CA ASP A 177 -12.75 -5.82 -10.99
C ASP A 177 -13.50 -7.18 -10.98
N GLU A 178 -14.14 -7.55 -12.07
CA GLU A 178 -14.79 -8.87 -12.21
C GLU A 178 -13.76 -10.01 -12.00
N GLU A 179 -12.58 -9.92 -12.63
CA GLU A 179 -11.51 -10.90 -12.46
C GLU A 179 -10.96 -10.90 -11.02
N ARG A 180 -10.72 -9.72 -10.45
CA ARG A 180 -10.20 -9.58 -9.09
C ARG A 180 -11.16 -10.16 -8.05
N ILE A 181 -12.46 -9.86 -8.16
CA ILE A 181 -13.51 -10.40 -7.27
C ILE A 181 -13.58 -11.92 -7.40
N LYS A 182 -13.47 -12.45 -8.61
CA LYS A 182 -13.44 -13.88 -8.86
C LYS A 182 -12.24 -14.57 -8.21
N VAL A 183 -11.05 -13.96 -8.31
CA VAL A 183 -9.86 -14.46 -7.62
C VAL A 183 -10.03 -14.38 -6.11
N ALA A 184 -10.54 -13.27 -5.57
CA ALA A 184 -10.78 -13.11 -4.15
C ALA A 184 -11.71 -14.19 -3.58
N SER A 185 -12.76 -14.58 -4.32
CA SER A 185 -13.68 -15.64 -3.90
C SER A 185 -13.02 -17.01 -3.75
N TYR A 186 -11.99 -17.32 -4.53
CA TYR A 186 -11.22 -18.57 -4.39
C TYR A 186 -10.47 -18.66 -3.06
N PHE A 187 -10.12 -17.54 -2.48
CA PHE A 187 -9.36 -17.45 -1.22
C PHE A 187 -10.25 -17.09 -0.03
N ASP A 188 -11.58 -17.16 -0.17
CA ASP A 188 -12.53 -16.74 0.86
C ASP A 188 -12.23 -15.33 1.41
N CYS A 189 -11.79 -14.44 0.52
CA CYS A 189 -11.51 -13.05 0.82
C CYS A 189 -12.76 -12.21 0.64
N ASP A 190 -13.09 -11.40 1.63
CA ASP A 190 -14.13 -10.38 1.50
C ASP A 190 -13.62 -9.21 0.66
N THR A 191 -14.41 -8.78 -0.32
CA THR A 191 -14.05 -7.70 -1.24
C THR A 191 -15.30 -7.02 -1.80
N THR A 192 -15.10 -5.92 -2.53
CA THR A 192 -16.16 -5.16 -3.20
C THR A 192 -15.65 -4.66 -4.55
N ASP A 193 -16.50 -4.06 -5.37
CA ASP A 193 -16.09 -3.34 -6.58
C ASP A 193 -15.37 -2.02 -6.25
N HIS A 194 -14.68 -1.45 -7.25
CA HIS A 194 -13.87 -0.27 -7.07
C HIS A 194 -14.67 1.00 -6.75
N LEU A 195 -15.93 1.11 -7.23
CA LEU A 195 -16.79 2.26 -6.95
C LEU A 195 -17.28 2.25 -5.51
N THR A 196 -17.82 1.11 -5.04
CA THR A 196 -18.20 0.92 -3.64
C THR A 196 -17.01 1.12 -2.69
N SER A 197 -15.82 0.68 -3.10
CA SER A 197 -14.60 0.93 -2.33
C SER A 197 -14.28 2.42 -2.24
N ALA A 198 -14.40 3.16 -3.35
CA ALA A 198 -14.16 4.61 -3.38
C ALA A 198 -15.17 5.37 -2.50
N GLU A 199 -16.44 4.98 -2.53
CA GLU A 199 -17.46 5.54 -1.65
C GLU A 199 -17.10 5.36 -0.17
N ARG A 200 -16.71 4.15 0.23
CA ARG A 200 -16.27 3.86 1.62
C ARG A 200 -15.02 4.65 2.02
N MET A 201 -14.08 4.83 1.09
CA MET A 201 -12.83 5.54 1.36
C MET A 201 -13.04 7.03 1.58
N TYR A 202 -13.97 7.65 0.87
CA TYR A 202 -14.12 9.11 0.83
C TYR A 202 -15.46 9.61 1.38
N GLU A 203 -16.37 8.73 1.82
CA GLU A 203 -17.70 9.09 2.35
C GLU A 203 -18.51 9.95 1.37
N TYR A 204 -18.70 9.48 0.14
CA TYR A 204 -19.57 10.11 -0.86
C TYR A 204 -21.03 9.70 -0.65
#